data_7c0f61b3c93f0a6112fcd3b19c2421de
#
_entry.id   7c0f61b3c93f0a6112fcd3b19c2421de
#
_cell.length_a   1.000
_cell.length_b   1.000
_cell.length_c   1.000
_cell.angle_alpha   90.00
_cell.angle_beta   90.00
_cell.angle_gamma   90.00
#
_symmetry.space_group_name_H-M   'P 1'
#
loop_
_entity.id
_entity.type
_entity.pdbx_description
1 polymer ?
#
loop_
_entity_poly.entity_id
_entity_poly.type
_entity_poly.pdbx_seq_one_letter_code
_entity_poly.pdbx_strand_id
1 'polypeptide(L)'
;MRINFYLFLILIVFISCSNENQIYEISVSSESEIFNKESKVSLDIKLNNFLIKVEDLKFFINEKKVSKVTNLSIAKLGSNSIKAQFTHNNQKKILIKNIDVYNTDQPNLYSYEIIGEYPHDISLYTQGLEFKNNILYESTGLNGYSSLRKFDVYNNQLIDVRFLDDEYFGEGLTILNNKIYQLTWKNRIGFIYDLKTMNMEKSFNYGQSSEGWGLANDGNNLYKSDGTEKIWIIDPVTLKEIDNIEIVTDKKKVKNINELEIVDEKIYANTYQFNKDVVLVINKLTGSVDGIIDFGNLRNKVKQHNNLDVLNGIAFNKKRNSFFITGKRWDKIFEVKIIKN
;
A
#
# COMPACT_ATOMS: atom_id res chain seq x y z
N MET A 1 64.14 38.18 60.58
CA MET A 1 63.78 36.79 60.31
C MET A 1 62.78 36.85 59.16
N ARG A 2 63.22 36.59 57.92
CA ARG A 2 62.33 36.62 56.69
C ARG A 2 61.91 35.19 56.40
N ILE A 3 60.59 34.92 56.45
CA ILE A 3 60.02 33.66 56.13
C ILE A 3 59.64 33.72 54.62
N ASN A 4 60.34 32.91 53.79
CA ASN A 4 60.01 32.73 52.41
C ASN A 4 58.88 31.67 52.24
N PHE A 5 57.74 32.13 51.75
CA PHE A 5 56.58 31.25 51.38
C PHE A 5 56.77 30.78 49.97
N TYR A 6 57.08 29.49 49.76
CA TYR A 6 57.04 28.86 48.42
C TYR A 6 55.64 28.43 48.13
N LEU A 7 55.03 29.09 47.11
CA LEU A 7 53.71 28.73 46.57
C LEU A 7 53.91 27.58 45.59
N PHE A 8 53.47 26.37 45.94
CA PHE A 8 53.51 25.21 45.07
C PHE A 8 52.24 25.26 44.17
N LEU A 9 52.42 25.60 42.90
CA LEU A 9 51.34 25.62 41.89
C LEU A 9 51.08 24.20 41.40
N ILE A 10 50.03 23.55 41.89
CA ILE A 10 49.59 22.24 41.41
C ILE A 10 48.83 22.45 40.11
N LEU A 11 49.47 22.10 38.99
CA LEU A 11 48.85 22.07 37.65
C LEU A 11 47.94 20.83 37.54
N ILE A 12 46.64 21.01 37.75
CA ILE A 12 45.65 19.94 37.52
C ILE A 12 45.42 19.85 36.01
N VAL A 13 46.01 18.86 35.36
CA VAL A 13 45.72 18.53 33.97
C VAL A 13 44.38 17.79 33.94
N PHE A 14 43.32 18.46 33.56
CA PHE A 14 42.05 17.79 33.22
C PHE A 14 42.26 17.05 31.92
N ILE A 15 42.48 15.73 31.97
CA ILE A 15 42.34 14.86 30.80
C ILE A 15 40.82 14.73 30.54
N SER A 16 40.29 15.56 29.67
CA SER A 16 38.95 15.39 29.10
C SER A 16 39.01 14.18 28.15
N CYS A 17 38.60 13.03 28.63
CA CYS A 17 38.23 11.95 27.73
C CYS A 17 36.98 12.39 26.93
N SER A 18 37.19 12.98 25.77
CA SER A 18 36.13 13.10 24.79
C SER A 18 35.77 11.68 24.32
N ASN A 19 34.69 11.11 24.85
CA ASN A 19 34.04 9.98 24.21
C ASN A 19 33.51 10.49 22.84
N GLU A 20 34.35 10.45 21.83
CA GLU A 20 33.85 10.57 20.47
C GLU A 20 32.78 9.50 20.29
N ASN A 21 31.55 9.92 20.04
CA ASN A 21 30.44 9.00 19.79
C ASN A 21 30.79 8.10 18.61
N GLN A 22 31.07 6.83 18.88
CA GLN A 22 31.36 5.84 17.86
C GLN A 22 30.07 5.48 17.11
N ILE A 23 29.91 6.00 15.88
CA ILE A 23 28.75 5.74 15.02
C ILE A 23 29.11 4.63 14.04
N TYR A 24 28.52 3.46 14.24
CA TYR A 24 28.65 2.33 13.33
C TYR A 24 27.50 2.30 12.33
N GLU A 25 27.78 2.01 11.08
CA GLU A 25 26.76 1.86 10.02
C GLU A 25 27.09 0.71 9.04
N ILE A 26 26.04 0.13 8.43
CA ILE A 26 26.18 -0.78 7.32
C ILE A 26 26.31 0.06 6.04
N SER A 27 27.41 -0.09 5.32
CA SER A 27 27.59 0.45 3.97
C SER A 27 27.04 -0.56 2.95
N VAL A 28 26.22 -0.08 2.04
CA VAL A 28 25.73 -0.85 0.90
C VAL A 28 26.18 -0.13 -0.36
N SER A 29 26.99 -0.77 -1.18
CA SER A 29 27.47 -0.21 -2.45
C SER A 29 27.09 -1.09 -3.63
N SER A 30 26.71 -0.47 -4.74
CA SER A 30 26.31 -1.10 -6.00
C SER A 30 26.74 -0.20 -7.16
N GLU A 31 26.68 -0.72 -8.37
CA GLU A 31 26.86 0.06 -9.60
C GLU A 31 25.69 1.02 -9.86
N SER A 32 24.49 0.72 -9.33
CA SER A 32 23.29 1.54 -9.45
C SER A 32 22.87 2.08 -8.08
N GLU A 33 22.33 3.31 -8.05
CA GLU A 33 21.69 3.89 -6.86
C GLU A 33 20.31 3.30 -6.60
N ILE A 34 19.65 2.77 -7.64
CA ILE A 34 18.34 2.11 -7.53
C ILE A 34 18.57 0.60 -7.50
N PHE A 35 18.17 -0.02 -6.39
CA PHE A 35 18.30 -1.47 -6.23
C PHE A 35 17.08 -2.19 -6.83
N ASN A 36 17.35 -3.24 -7.58
CA ASN A 36 16.37 -4.22 -8.04
C ASN A 36 16.85 -5.64 -7.70
N LYS A 37 16.08 -6.66 -8.05
CA LYS A 37 16.42 -8.07 -7.75
C LYS A 37 17.69 -8.57 -8.45
N GLU A 38 18.10 -7.94 -9.52
CA GLU A 38 19.33 -8.28 -10.27
C GLU A 38 20.56 -7.54 -9.72
N SER A 39 20.36 -6.52 -8.88
CA SER A 39 21.44 -5.73 -8.31
C SER A 39 22.40 -6.58 -7.50
N LYS A 40 23.69 -6.45 -7.80
CA LYS A 40 24.80 -7.00 -7.01
C LYS A 40 25.29 -5.92 -6.05
N VAL A 41 25.29 -6.23 -4.75
CA VAL A 41 25.68 -5.29 -3.70
C VAL A 41 26.89 -5.79 -2.92
N SER A 42 27.76 -4.87 -2.48
CA SER A 42 28.81 -5.13 -1.49
C SER A 42 28.41 -4.51 -0.15
N LEU A 43 28.52 -5.31 0.91
CA LEU A 43 28.13 -4.96 2.28
C LEU A 43 29.41 -4.80 3.12
N ASP A 44 29.56 -3.67 3.79
CA ASP A 44 30.69 -3.35 4.66
C ASP A 44 30.25 -2.66 5.95
N ILE A 45 31.15 -2.58 6.95
CA ILE A 45 30.94 -1.83 8.16
C ILE A 45 31.78 -0.56 8.14
N LYS A 46 31.15 0.56 8.45
CA LYS A 46 31.81 1.85 8.67
C LYS A 46 31.73 2.26 10.14
N LEU A 47 32.76 2.94 10.60
CA LEU A 47 32.82 3.66 11.88
C LEU A 47 33.17 5.12 11.56
N ASN A 48 32.32 6.05 11.98
CA ASN A 48 32.46 7.48 11.71
C ASN A 48 32.77 7.76 10.20
N ASN A 49 32.01 7.12 9.29
CA ASN A 49 32.13 7.16 7.82
C ASN A 49 33.35 6.45 7.20
N PHE A 50 34.28 5.88 7.99
CA PHE A 50 35.43 5.15 7.46
C PHE A 50 35.18 3.64 7.49
N LEU A 51 35.59 2.94 6.42
CA LEU A 51 35.54 1.47 6.37
C LEU A 51 36.47 0.89 7.45
N ILE A 52 35.96 -0.08 8.20
CA ILE A 52 36.73 -0.77 9.23
C ILE A 52 36.74 -2.27 9.02
N LYS A 53 37.79 -2.92 9.49
CA LYS A 53 37.86 -4.39 9.62
C LYS A 53 37.28 -4.79 10.96
N VAL A 54 36.42 -5.79 10.97
CA VAL A 54 35.76 -6.34 12.16
C VAL A 54 35.88 -7.86 12.17
N GLU A 55 35.73 -8.46 13.35
CA GLU A 55 35.80 -9.91 13.55
C GLU A 55 34.40 -10.52 13.48
N ASP A 56 34.30 -11.81 13.17
CA ASP A 56 33.07 -12.63 13.16
C ASP A 56 31.93 -12.02 12.33
N LEU A 57 32.23 -11.28 11.27
CA LEU A 57 31.25 -10.55 10.48
C LEU A 57 30.28 -11.50 9.74
N LYS A 58 28.99 -11.28 9.95
CA LYS A 58 27.89 -11.99 9.29
C LYS A 58 26.84 -10.99 8.84
N PHE A 59 26.40 -11.14 7.58
CA PHE A 59 25.29 -10.37 7.03
C PHE A 59 24.05 -11.23 6.80
N PHE A 60 22.87 -10.60 6.93
CA PHE A 60 21.58 -11.21 6.66
C PHE A 60 20.70 -10.22 5.90
N ILE A 61 19.92 -10.71 4.94
CA ILE A 61 18.82 -9.97 4.31
C ILE A 61 17.51 -10.68 4.68
N ASN A 62 16.59 -9.98 5.34
CA ASN A 62 15.33 -10.55 5.86
C ASN A 62 15.56 -11.89 6.60
N GLU A 63 16.50 -11.90 7.55
CA GLU A 63 16.96 -13.06 8.34
C GLU A 63 17.67 -14.18 7.57
N LYS A 64 17.78 -14.12 6.25
CA LYS A 64 18.56 -15.08 5.44
C LYS A 64 20.01 -14.65 5.39
N LYS A 65 20.93 -15.55 5.81
CA LYS A 65 22.38 -15.29 5.78
C LYS A 65 22.87 -15.10 4.35
N VAL A 66 23.69 -14.08 4.12
CA VAL A 66 24.29 -13.75 2.82
C VAL A 66 25.79 -13.53 2.91
N SER A 67 26.46 -13.57 1.75
CA SER A 67 27.88 -13.19 1.63
C SER A 67 28.05 -11.69 1.63
N LYS A 68 29.28 -11.22 1.91
CA LYS A 68 29.65 -9.81 1.83
C LYS A 68 29.32 -9.19 0.46
N VAL A 69 29.53 -9.93 -0.61
CA VAL A 69 29.07 -9.59 -1.96
C VAL A 69 27.94 -10.54 -2.31
N THR A 70 26.77 -10.00 -2.62
CA THR A 70 25.57 -10.80 -2.84
C THR A 70 24.63 -10.16 -3.87
N ASN A 71 23.76 -10.96 -4.48
CA ASN A 71 22.66 -10.47 -5.31
C ASN A 71 21.41 -10.25 -4.44
N LEU A 72 20.59 -9.28 -4.82
CA LEU A 72 19.31 -8.99 -4.15
C LEU A 72 18.16 -9.89 -4.62
N SER A 73 18.41 -10.96 -5.36
CA SER A 73 17.39 -11.90 -5.84
C SER A 73 16.55 -12.53 -4.72
N ILE A 74 17.11 -12.66 -3.51
CA ILE A 74 16.41 -13.17 -2.32
C ILE A 74 15.58 -12.11 -1.61
N ALA A 75 15.74 -10.84 -1.94
CA ALA A 75 14.98 -9.74 -1.38
C ALA A 75 13.54 -9.76 -1.92
N LYS A 76 12.59 -9.28 -1.12
CA LYS A 76 11.24 -8.96 -1.62
C LYS A 76 11.24 -7.58 -2.30
N LEU A 77 10.23 -7.28 -3.09
CA LEU A 77 10.02 -5.91 -3.56
C LEU A 77 9.60 -5.02 -2.38
N GLY A 78 10.02 -3.74 -2.42
CA GLY A 78 9.82 -2.80 -1.32
C GLY A 78 10.91 -2.89 -0.26
N SER A 79 10.57 -2.67 1.00
CA SER A 79 11.50 -2.60 2.13
C SER A 79 12.09 -3.94 2.52
N ASN A 80 13.41 -3.96 2.66
CA ASN A 80 14.18 -5.12 3.12
C ASN A 80 15.13 -4.70 4.23
N SER A 81 15.26 -5.54 5.25
CA SER A 81 16.19 -5.33 6.36
C SER A 81 17.51 -6.03 6.09
N ILE A 82 18.60 -5.27 6.14
CA ILE A 82 19.97 -5.82 6.19
C ILE A 82 20.43 -5.77 7.64
N LYS A 83 20.77 -6.96 8.19
CA LYS A 83 21.32 -7.09 9.52
C LYS A 83 22.81 -7.47 9.43
N ALA A 84 23.67 -6.79 10.17
CA ALA A 84 25.08 -7.15 10.35
C ALA A 84 25.30 -7.55 11.81
N GLN A 85 26.02 -8.65 12.02
CA GLN A 85 26.50 -9.10 13.32
C GLN A 85 28.02 -9.22 13.25
N PHE A 86 28.74 -8.62 14.21
CA PHE A 86 30.20 -8.61 14.22
C PHE A 86 30.75 -8.34 15.62
N THR A 87 32.06 -8.54 15.79
CA THR A 87 32.81 -8.17 16.98
C THR A 87 33.80 -7.05 16.64
N HIS A 88 33.82 -6.00 17.45
CA HIS A 88 34.81 -4.93 17.36
C HIS A 88 35.20 -4.45 18.79
N ASN A 89 36.49 -4.33 19.04
CA ASN A 89 37.04 -4.00 20.37
C ASN A 89 36.50 -4.93 21.49
N ASN A 90 36.49 -6.25 21.23
CA ASN A 90 35.94 -7.31 22.07
C ASN A 90 34.46 -7.16 22.46
N GLN A 91 33.69 -6.33 21.73
CA GLN A 91 32.27 -6.15 21.94
C GLN A 91 31.47 -6.68 20.73
N LYS A 92 30.47 -7.52 20.99
CA LYS A 92 29.51 -7.96 19.97
C LYS A 92 28.56 -6.82 19.63
N LYS A 93 28.37 -6.57 18.35
CA LYS A 93 27.49 -5.52 17.81
C LYS A 93 26.51 -6.10 16.80
N ILE A 94 25.31 -5.52 16.78
CA ILE A 94 24.27 -5.81 15.80
C ILE A 94 23.82 -4.47 15.21
N LEU A 95 23.83 -4.37 13.89
CA LEU A 95 23.30 -3.21 13.16
C LEU A 95 22.18 -3.66 12.24
N ILE A 96 21.24 -2.77 12.02
CA ILE A 96 20.14 -2.95 11.06
C ILE A 96 20.10 -1.73 10.14
N LYS A 97 19.99 -1.98 8.83
CA LYS A 97 19.78 -0.96 7.79
C LYS A 97 18.67 -1.43 6.86
N ASN A 98 17.73 -0.55 6.59
CA ASN A 98 16.71 -0.83 5.59
C ASN A 98 17.16 -0.33 4.22
N ILE A 99 16.84 -1.11 3.19
CA ILE A 99 16.98 -0.74 1.78
C ILE A 99 15.64 -1.02 1.07
N ASP A 100 15.37 -0.25 0.02
CA ASP A 100 14.24 -0.51 -0.86
C ASP A 100 14.73 -1.22 -2.13
N VAL A 101 13.99 -2.27 -2.53
CA VAL A 101 14.24 -3.03 -3.76
C VAL A 101 13.03 -2.84 -4.68
N TYR A 102 13.30 -2.37 -5.89
CA TYR A 102 12.28 -2.04 -6.88
C TYR A 102 12.11 -3.13 -7.94
N ASN A 103 11.09 -2.98 -8.79
CA ASN A 103 10.92 -3.88 -9.92
C ASN A 103 12.04 -3.68 -10.94
N THR A 104 12.37 -4.72 -11.70
CA THR A 104 13.35 -4.62 -12.81
C THR A 104 12.71 -3.95 -14.00
N ASP A 105 11.46 -4.32 -14.31
CA ASP A 105 10.75 -3.87 -15.51
C ASP A 105 9.92 -2.62 -15.25
N GLN A 106 9.83 -1.75 -16.26
CA GLN A 106 8.91 -0.63 -16.27
C GLN A 106 7.46 -1.11 -16.44
N PRO A 107 6.47 -0.43 -15.84
CA PRO A 107 5.07 -0.72 -16.10
C PRO A 107 4.69 -0.55 -17.57
N ASN A 108 3.93 -1.49 -18.12
CA ASN A 108 3.37 -1.38 -19.45
C ASN A 108 2.20 -0.37 -19.46
N LEU A 109 1.99 0.33 -20.56
CA LEU A 109 0.79 1.13 -20.76
C LEU A 109 -0.28 0.26 -21.40
N TYR A 110 -1.47 0.19 -20.77
CA TYR A 110 -2.63 -0.50 -21.29
C TYR A 110 -3.62 0.53 -21.83
N SER A 111 -4.32 0.15 -22.88
CA SER A 111 -5.44 0.92 -23.43
C SER A 111 -6.77 0.32 -22.98
N TYR A 112 -7.88 0.98 -23.33
CA TYR A 112 -9.23 0.48 -23.06
C TYR A 112 -10.20 0.89 -24.16
N GLU A 113 -11.29 0.14 -24.28
CA GLU A 113 -12.42 0.43 -25.15
C GLU A 113 -13.67 0.58 -24.27
N ILE A 114 -14.43 1.65 -24.47
CA ILE A 114 -15.74 1.84 -23.82
C ILE A 114 -16.77 1.02 -24.61
N ILE A 115 -17.41 0.07 -23.93
CA ILE A 115 -18.42 -0.81 -24.53
C ILE A 115 -19.83 -0.55 -23.96
N GLY A 116 -19.95 0.30 -22.94
CA GLY A 116 -21.21 0.69 -22.34
C GLY A 116 -21.08 1.92 -21.45
N GLU A 117 -22.17 2.67 -21.31
CA GLU A 117 -22.30 3.80 -20.39
C GLU A 117 -23.64 3.64 -19.65
N TYR A 118 -23.62 3.76 -18.33
CA TYR A 118 -24.79 3.61 -17.47
C TYR A 118 -24.96 4.83 -16.58
N PRO A 119 -26.21 5.25 -16.25
CA PRO A 119 -26.45 6.33 -15.31
C PRO A 119 -25.89 6.00 -13.92
N HIS A 120 -25.38 7.02 -13.24
CA HIS A 120 -24.94 6.94 -11.85
C HIS A 120 -25.41 8.18 -11.10
N ASP A 121 -25.66 8.04 -9.80
CA ASP A 121 -26.13 9.14 -8.97
C ASP A 121 -24.98 10.09 -8.62
N ILE A 122 -25.01 11.29 -9.19
CA ILE A 122 -23.99 12.32 -9.01
C ILE A 122 -23.79 12.79 -7.58
N SER A 123 -24.71 12.48 -6.67
CA SER A 123 -24.57 12.80 -5.24
C SER A 123 -23.66 11.83 -4.49
N LEU A 124 -23.38 10.66 -5.08
CA LEU A 124 -22.62 9.59 -4.44
C LEU A 124 -21.12 9.87 -4.46
N TYR A 125 -20.50 9.63 -3.32
CA TYR A 125 -19.06 9.71 -3.14
C TYR A 125 -18.48 8.30 -3.09
N THR A 126 -18.36 7.66 -4.26
CA THR A 126 -18.00 6.25 -4.44
C THR A 126 -16.66 5.92 -3.81
N GLN A 127 -16.62 4.88 -2.99
CA GLN A 127 -15.44 4.40 -2.28
C GLN A 127 -15.14 2.93 -2.52
N GLY A 128 -16.11 2.16 -2.98
CA GLY A 128 -15.92 0.76 -3.34
C GLY A 128 -17.01 0.27 -4.27
N LEU A 129 -16.65 -0.62 -5.20
CA LEU A 129 -17.57 -1.28 -6.12
C LEU A 129 -17.24 -2.77 -6.20
N GLU A 130 -18.25 -3.64 -6.27
CA GLU A 130 -18.05 -5.05 -6.60
C GLU A 130 -19.31 -5.66 -7.23
N PHE A 131 -19.12 -6.53 -8.21
CA PHE A 131 -20.18 -7.33 -8.80
C PHE A 131 -20.38 -8.66 -8.08
N LYS A 132 -21.66 -8.97 -7.76
CA LYS A 132 -22.06 -10.32 -7.38
C LYS A 132 -23.31 -10.71 -8.15
N ASN A 133 -23.21 -11.79 -8.95
CA ASN A 133 -24.34 -12.30 -9.76
C ASN A 133 -25.02 -11.21 -10.62
N ASN A 134 -24.25 -10.40 -11.33
CA ASN A 134 -24.68 -9.25 -12.14
C ASN A 134 -25.34 -8.07 -11.38
N ILE A 135 -25.37 -8.11 -10.07
CA ILE A 135 -25.79 -6.98 -9.25
C ILE A 135 -24.52 -6.26 -8.79
N LEU A 136 -24.53 -4.94 -8.91
CA LEU A 136 -23.46 -4.07 -8.43
C LEU A 136 -23.72 -3.70 -6.98
N TYR A 137 -22.71 -3.84 -6.16
CA TYR A 137 -22.70 -3.33 -4.78
C TYR A 137 -21.76 -2.13 -4.73
N GLU A 138 -22.20 -1.08 -4.04
CA GLU A 138 -21.44 0.15 -3.94
C GLU A 138 -21.37 0.60 -2.47
N SER A 139 -20.17 0.96 -2.03
CA SER A 139 -19.93 1.66 -0.79
C SER A 139 -19.65 3.13 -1.08
N THR A 140 -20.29 4.02 -0.33
CA THR A 140 -20.11 5.47 -0.48
C THR A 140 -19.60 6.10 0.82
N GLY A 141 -18.82 7.17 0.68
CA GLY A 141 -18.29 7.96 1.79
C GLY A 141 -19.12 9.21 2.08
N LEU A 142 -18.60 10.06 2.94
CA LEU A 142 -19.09 11.29 3.55
C LEU A 142 -19.91 11.04 4.83
N ASN A 143 -19.45 11.65 5.93
CA ASN A 143 -20.14 11.59 7.23
C ASN A 143 -21.58 12.08 7.10
N GLY A 144 -22.53 11.31 7.64
CA GLY A 144 -23.96 11.56 7.53
C GLY A 144 -24.62 11.15 6.21
N TYR A 145 -23.81 10.70 5.21
CA TYR A 145 -24.30 10.29 3.88
C TYR A 145 -23.73 8.94 3.41
N SER A 146 -22.83 8.34 4.18
CA SER A 146 -22.20 7.06 3.86
C SER A 146 -23.23 5.94 3.78
N SER A 147 -23.11 5.10 2.74
CA SER A 147 -24.08 4.02 2.53
C SER A 147 -23.44 2.79 1.90
N LEU A 148 -24.09 1.65 2.11
CA LEU A 148 -23.91 0.42 1.37
C LEU A 148 -25.13 0.22 0.47
N ARG A 149 -24.94 0.10 -0.83
CA ARG A 149 -25.99 0.07 -1.84
C ARG A 149 -25.93 -1.21 -2.66
N LYS A 150 -27.10 -1.67 -3.05
CA LYS A 150 -27.30 -2.80 -3.97
C LYS A 150 -28.07 -2.30 -5.19
N PHE A 151 -27.48 -2.42 -6.37
CA PHE A 151 -27.95 -1.72 -7.56
C PHE A 151 -27.91 -2.60 -8.81
N ASP A 152 -29.01 -2.61 -9.58
CA ASP A 152 -29.04 -3.17 -10.93
C ASP A 152 -28.65 -2.08 -11.91
N VAL A 153 -27.39 -2.09 -12.34
CA VAL A 153 -26.82 -1.08 -13.24
C VAL A 153 -27.46 -1.11 -14.63
N TYR A 154 -27.92 -2.28 -15.08
CA TYR A 154 -28.50 -2.46 -16.42
C TYR A 154 -29.92 -1.88 -16.53
N ASN A 155 -30.70 -1.98 -15.46
CA ASN A 155 -32.05 -1.44 -15.39
C ASN A 155 -32.13 -0.09 -14.67
N ASN A 156 -31.00 0.47 -14.26
CA ASN A 156 -30.89 1.71 -13.47
C ASN A 156 -31.79 1.67 -12.24
N GLN A 157 -31.73 0.57 -11.47
CA GLN A 157 -32.64 0.34 -10.35
C GLN A 157 -31.86 0.17 -9.04
N LEU A 158 -32.11 1.04 -8.05
CA LEU A 158 -31.69 0.82 -6.67
C LEU A 158 -32.58 -0.31 -6.09
N ILE A 159 -31.94 -1.41 -5.65
CA ILE A 159 -32.61 -2.58 -5.09
C ILE A 159 -32.72 -2.45 -3.58
N ASP A 160 -31.62 -2.04 -2.91
CA ASP A 160 -31.56 -1.90 -1.45
C ASP A 160 -30.46 -0.91 -1.05
N VAL A 161 -30.60 -0.31 0.13
CA VAL A 161 -29.62 0.61 0.69
C VAL A 161 -29.60 0.52 2.22
N ARG A 162 -28.39 0.59 2.80
CA ARG A 162 -28.16 0.75 4.23
C ARG A 162 -27.28 1.96 4.45
N PHE A 163 -27.72 2.88 5.29
CA PHE A 163 -26.92 4.03 5.69
C PHE A 163 -26.10 3.66 6.92
N LEU A 164 -24.88 4.19 6.98
CA LEU A 164 -24.04 4.12 8.16
C LEU A 164 -24.47 5.23 9.14
N ASP A 165 -24.15 5.06 10.41
CA ASP A 165 -24.32 6.12 11.38
C ASP A 165 -23.44 7.34 11.00
N ASP A 166 -23.87 8.54 11.34
CA ASP A 166 -23.31 9.82 10.89
C ASP A 166 -21.81 10.00 11.20
N GLU A 167 -21.30 9.29 12.20
CA GLU A 167 -19.89 9.33 12.59
C GLU A 167 -18.97 8.54 11.64
N TYR A 168 -19.51 7.65 10.82
CA TYR A 168 -18.71 6.82 9.93
C TYR A 168 -18.59 7.41 8.52
N PHE A 169 -17.37 7.41 8.04
CA PHE A 169 -17.10 7.63 6.62
C PHE A 169 -16.88 6.26 5.98
N GLY A 170 -17.85 5.79 5.17
CA GLY A 170 -17.75 4.51 4.47
C GLY A 170 -16.65 4.51 3.42
N GLU A 171 -15.97 3.38 3.27
CA GLU A 171 -14.83 3.18 2.38
C GLU A 171 -15.01 1.89 1.55
N GLY A 172 -13.95 1.27 1.09
CA GLY A 172 -13.98 0.09 0.24
C GLY A 172 -14.87 -1.04 0.74
N LEU A 173 -15.41 -1.81 -0.18
CA LEU A 173 -16.20 -3.00 0.11
C LEU A 173 -15.69 -4.22 -0.67
N THR A 174 -15.99 -5.42 -0.15
CA THR A 174 -15.84 -6.66 -0.93
C THR A 174 -16.81 -7.75 -0.45
N ILE A 175 -17.07 -8.74 -1.31
CA ILE A 175 -18.05 -9.80 -1.06
C ILE A 175 -17.37 -11.17 -1.05
N LEU A 176 -17.27 -11.77 0.12
CA LEU A 176 -16.69 -13.10 0.30
C LEU A 176 -17.57 -13.99 1.16
N ASN A 177 -17.76 -15.26 0.80
CA ASN A 177 -18.49 -16.28 1.59
C ASN A 177 -19.89 -15.83 2.04
N ASN A 178 -20.69 -15.23 1.13
CA ASN A 178 -22.03 -14.68 1.38
C ASN A 178 -22.06 -13.56 2.44
N LYS A 179 -20.95 -12.88 2.63
CA LYS A 179 -20.83 -11.70 3.49
C LYS A 179 -20.34 -10.51 2.67
N ILE A 180 -20.80 -9.31 3.02
CA ILE A 180 -20.26 -8.05 2.53
C ILE A 180 -19.40 -7.49 3.63
N TYR A 181 -18.17 -7.13 3.29
CA TYR A 181 -17.23 -6.43 4.16
C TYR A 181 -17.17 -4.98 3.69
N GLN A 182 -17.36 -4.03 4.58
CA GLN A 182 -17.27 -2.59 4.28
C GLN A 182 -16.32 -1.94 5.29
N LEU A 183 -15.39 -1.14 4.79
CA LEU A 183 -14.45 -0.40 5.62
C LEU A 183 -15.00 0.96 6.03
N THR A 184 -14.42 1.56 7.06
CA THR A 184 -14.53 2.97 7.39
C THR A 184 -13.14 3.62 7.33
N TRP A 185 -13.10 4.94 7.10
CA TRP A 185 -11.84 5.67 6.95
C TRP A 185 -11.02 5.68 8.25
N LYS A 186 -11.18 6.71 9.07
CA LYS A 186 -10.36 6.98 10.27
C LYS A 186 -10.86 6.31 11.54
N ASN A 187 -12.10 5.84 11.54
CA ASN A 187 -12.66 5.11 12.69
C ASN A 187 -11.96 3.76 12.93
N ARG A 188 -11.23 3.23 11.91
CA ARG A 188 -10.49 1.96 11.98
C ARG A 188 -11.37 0.76 12.32
N ILE A 189 -12.60 0.80 11.82
CA ILE A 189 -13.61 -0.25 12.01
C ILE A 189 -14.08 -0.69 10.63
N GLY A 190 -14.24 -2.00 10.45
CA GLY A 190 -14.96 -2.57 9.31
C GLY A 190 -16.26 -3.21 9.76
N PHE A 191 -17.27 -3.20 8.91
CA PHE A 191 -18.57 -3.83 9.12
C PHE A 191 -18.73 -5.06 8.25
N ILE A 192 -19.45 -6.04 8.75
CA ILE A 192 -19.78 -7.27 8.04
C ILE A 192 -21.29 -7.41 8.00
N TYR A 193 -21.81 -7.56 6.79
CA TYR A 193 -23.26 -7.71 6.54
C TYR A 193 -23.53 -9.07 5.91
N ASP A 194 -24.71 -9.60 6.17
CA ASP A 194 -25.25 -10.73 5.41
C ASP A 194 -25.58 -10.29 3.97
N LEU A 195 -25.10 -11.03 2.99
CA LEU A 195 -25.25 -10.66 1.57
C LEU A 195 -26.71 -10.60 1.09
N LYS A 196 -27.57 -11.48 1.63
CA LYS A 196 -28.98 -11.59 1.20
C LYS A 196 -29.84 -10.47 1.78
N THR A 197 -29.68 -10.20 3.06
CA THR A 197 -30.54 -9.25 3.81
C THR A 197 -29.95 -7.86 3.95
N MET A 198 -28.64 -7.72 3.69
CA MET A 198 -27.84 -6.51 3.95
C MET A 198 -27.94 -6.03 5.41
N ASN A 199 -28.30 -6.91 6.35
CA ASN A 199 -28.27 -6.60 7.77
C ASN A 199 -26.84 -6.71 8.31
N MET A 200 -26.41 -5.74 9.10
CA MET A 200 -25.11 -5.77 9.79
C MET A 200 -25.12 -6.89 10.83
N GLU A 201 -24.11 -7.75 10.79
CA GLU A 201 -23.96 -8.86 11.72
C GLU A 201 -22.94 -8.58 12.80
N LYS A 202 -21.81 -7.97 12.43
CA LYS A 202 -20.72 -7.64 13.34
C LYS A 202 -19.78 -6.58 12.76
N SER A 203 -18.92 -6.06 13.62
CA SER A 203 -17.80 -5.19 13.25
C SER A 203 -16.47 -5.84 13.60
N PHE A 204 -15.38 -5.29 13.03
CA PHE A 204 -14.01 -5.68 13.35
C PHE A 204 -13.08 -4.46 13.34
N ASN A 205 -12.03 -4.52 14.16
CA ASN A 205 -11.02 -3.46 14.21
C ASN A 205 -9.86 -3.76 13.27
N TYR A 206 -9.22 -2.71 12.72
CA TYR A 206 -7.99 -2.86 11.97
C TYR A 206 -6.81 -3.20 12.90
N GLY A 207 -5.77 -3.80 12.34
CA GLY A 207 -4.54 -4.15 13.05
C GLY A 207 -3.51 -3.02 13.02
N GLN A 208 -2.48 -3.18 12.20
CA GLN A 208 -1.37 -2.23 12.07
C GLN A 208 -1.70 -1.04 11.16
N SER A 209 -2.58 -1.21 10.19
CA SER A 209 -2.97 -0.15 9.26
C SER A 209 -3.68 0.98 9.98
N SER A 210 -3.39 2.23 9.59
CA SER A 210 -3.94 3.43 10.23
C SER A 210 -5.34 3.82 9.75
N GLU A 211 -5.67 3.48 8.50
CA GLU A 211 -6.91 3.85 7.83
C GLU A 211 -7.46 2.66 7.02
N GLY A 212 -8.71 2.74 6.59
CA GLY A 212 -9.30 1.86 5.59
C GLY A 212 -9.62 2.67 4.35
N TRP A 213 -9.17 2.19 3.16
CA TRP A 213 -9.46 2.81 1.88
C TRP A 213 -10.15 1.78 0.97
N GLY A 214 -9.45 1.16 0.02
CA GLY A 214 -10.01 0.12 -0.83
C GLY A 214 -10.03 -1.26 -0.18
N LEU A 215 -10.91 -2.14 -0.67
CA LEU A 215 -11.03 -3.51 -0.22
C LEU A 215 -11.40 -4.43 -1.38
N ALA A 216 -10.66 -5.52 -1.55
CA ALA A 216 -10.97 -6.59 -2.50
C ALA A 216 -10.73 -7.96 -1.88
N ASN A 217 -11.06 -9.05 -2.58
CA ASN A 217 -10.74 -10.40 -2.15
C ASN A 217 -10.28 -11.29 -3.32
N ASP A 218 -9.53 -12.34 -3.01
CA ASP A 218 -9.10 -13.35 -4.00
C ASP A 218 -9.81 -14.70 -3.82
N GLY A 219 -10.89 -14.71 -3.07
CA GLY A 219 -11.62 -15.93 -2.70
C GLY A 219 -11.11 -16.61 -1.42
N ASN A 220 -9.91 -16.27 -0.95
CA ASN A 220 -9.30 -16.83 0.26
C ASN A 220 -9.04 -15.76 1.31
N ASN A 221 -8.46 -14.63 0.91
CA ASN A 221 -8.08 -13.52 1.79
C ASN A 221 -8.73 -12.22 1.31
N LEU A 222 -8.81 -11.26 2.24
CA LEU A 222 -9.16 -9.87 1.92
C LEU A 222 -7.87 -9.06 1.73
N TYR A 223 -7.92 -8.09 0.82
CA TYR A 223 -6.83 -7.17 0.49
C TYR A 223 -7.29 -5.75 0.74
N LYS A 224 -6.64 -5.04 1.65
CA LYS A 224 -7.03 -3.71 2.10
C LYS A 224 -5.93 -2.69 1.82
N SER A 225 -6.25 -1.61 1.14
CA SER A 225 -5.39 -0.42 1.05
C SER A 225 -5.65 0.53 2.23
N ASP A 226 -4.68 1.41 2.53
CA ASP A 226 -4.75 2.39 3.61
C ASP A 226 -4.15 3.76 3.21
N GLY A 227 -4.02 4.00 1.90
CA GLY A 227 -3.42 5.22 1.35
C GLY A 227 -1.89 5.25 1.37
N THR A 228 -1.23 4.30 2.04
CA THR A 228 0.22 4.13 1.97
C THR A 228 0.64 3.38 0.71
N GLU A 229 1.90 2.96 0.63
CA GLU A 229 2.39 2.04 -0.39
C GLU A 229 2.03 0.57 -0.13
N LYS A 230 1.29 0.26 0.95
CA LYS A 230 0.97 -1.10 1.36
C LYS A 230 -0.45 -1.49 0.97
N ILE A 231 -0.59 -2.76 0.60
CA ILE A 231 -1.86 -3.47 0.59
C ILE A 231 -1.76 -4.56 1.66
N TRP A 232 -2.63 -4.50 2.66
CA TRP A 232 -2.70 -5.42 3.79
C TRP A 232 -3.49 -6.66 3.42
N ILE A 233 -2.99 -7.83 3.81
CA ILE A 233 -3.66 -9.10 3.64
C ILE A 233 -4.34 -9.47 4.96
N ILE A 234 -5.65 -9.70 4.90
CA ILE A 234 -6.49 -9.97 6.06
C ILE A 234 -7.07 -11.38 5.95
N ASP A 235 -6.90 -12.17 6.98
CA ASP A 235 -7.57 -13.48 7.11
C ASP A 235 -9.07 -13.25 7.38
N PRO A 236 -10.00 -13.73 6.52
CA PRO A 236 -11.42 -13.44 6.64
C PRO A 236 -12.10 -14.16 7.83
N VAL A 237 -11.46 -15.15 8.43
CA VAL A 237 -11.99 -15.89 9.60
C VAL A 237 -11.63 -15.17 10.89
N THR A 238 -10.35 -14.82 11.05
CA THR A 238 -9.85 -14.14 12.26
C THR A 238 -9.97 -12.63 12.19
N LEU A 239 -10.16 -12.06 10.99
CA LEU A 239 -10.24 -10.62 10.68
C LEU A 239 -8.95 -9.87 11.06
N LYS A 240 -7.83 -10.58 11.13
CA LYS A 240 -6.52 -10.01 11.44
C LYS A 240 -5.71 -9.74 10.18
N GLU A 241 -5.00 -8.63 10.18
CA GLU A 241 -3.94 -8.37 9.21
C GLU A 241 -2.79 -9.36 9.44
N ILE A 242 -2.56 -10.26 8.49
CA ILE A 242 -1.58 -11.36 8.59
C ILE A 242 -0.29 -11.08 7.84
N ASP A 243 -0.34 -10.22 6.80
CA ASP A 243 0.80 -9.83 5.99
C ASP A 243 0.51 -8.53 5.24
N ASN A 244 1.45 -8.04 4.46
CA ASN A 244 1.28 -6.96 3.50
C ASN A 244 2.23 -7.10 2.33
N ILE A 245 1.85 -6.51 1.19
CA ILE A 245 2.70 -6.30 0.03
C ILE A 245 2.95 -4.81 -0.14
N GLU A 246 4.16 -4.42 -0.51
CA GLU A 246 4.50 -3.03 -0.85
C GLU A 246 4.46 -2.85 -2.35
N ILE A 247 3.79 -1.79 -2.80
CA ILE A 247 3.55 -1.53 -4.23
C ILE A 247 4.69 -0.69 -4.78
N VAL A 248 5.40 -1.24 -5.79
CA VAL A 248 6.58 -0.61 -6.37
C VAL A 248 6.55 -0.63 -7.89
N THR A 249 7.13 0.40 -8.49
CA THR A 249 7.54 0.42 -9.89
C THR A 249 9.03 0.06 -10.00
N ASP A 250 9.62 0.28 -11.15
CA ASP A 250 11.08 0.22 -11.41
C ASP A 250 11.87 1.32 -10.69
N LYS A 251 11.20 2.37 -10.17
CA LYS A 251 11.86 3.58 -9.64
C LYS A 251 11.43 3.98 -8.25
N LYS A 252 10.24 3.59 -7.80
CA LYS A 252 9.68 4.10 -6.55
C LYS A 252 8.60 3.21 -5.96
N LYS A 253 8.35 3.37 -4.66
CA LYS A 253 7.12 2.93 -4.00
C LYS A 253 5.96 3.81 -4.43
N VAL A 254 4.79 3.21 -4.62
CA VAL A 254 3.57 3.92 -5.02
C VAL A 254 2.65 4.07 -3.82
N LYS A 255 2.35 5.32 -3.47
CA LYS A 255 1.40 5.69 -2.40
C LYS A 255 0.05 6.08 -2.97
N ASN A 256 -0.88 6.36 -2.06
CA ASN A 256 -2.26 6.74 -2.37
C ASN A 256 -3.01 5.64 -3.13
N ILE A 257 -2.69 4.38 -2.86
CA ILE A 257 -3.46 3.24 -3.34
C ILE A 257 -4.83 3.31 -2.68
N ASN A 258 -5.88 3.30 -3.51
CA ASN A 258 -7.25 3.47 -3.05
C ASN A 258 -8.09 2.22 -3.35
N GLU A 259 -9.21 2.36 -4.05
CA GLU A 259 -10.15 1.30 -4.33
C GLU A 259 -9.51 0.19 -5.18
N LEU A 260 -9.91 -1.06 -4.92
CA LEU A 260 -9.26 -2.28 -5.38
C LEU A 260 -10.27 -3.25 -6.00
N GLU A 261 -9.84 -3.92 -7.08
CA GLU A 261 -10.52 -5.09 -7.65
C GLU A 261 -9.49 -6.17 -7.95
N ILE A 262 -9.80 -7.44 -7.68
CA ILE A 262 -8.89 -8.57 -7.96
C ILE A 262 -9.48 -9.44 -9.06
N VAL A 263 -8.72 -9.56 -10.15
CA VAL A 263 -9.03 -10.46 -11.26
C VAL A 263 -7.83 -11.35 -11.51
N ASP A 264 -8.01 -12.66 -11.34
CA ASP A 264 -6.95 -13.65 -11.39
C ASP A 264 -5.78 -13.31 -10.41
N GLU A 265 -4.56 -13.19 -10.93
CA GLU A 265 -3.36 -12.87 -10.12
C GLU A 265 -3.03 -11.36 -10.14
N LYS A 266 -3.98 -10.50 -10.52
CA LYS A 266 -3.77 -9.05 -10.62
C LYS A 266 -4.72 -8.28 -9.72
N ILE A 267 -4.17 -7.26 -9.05
CA ILE A 267 -4.93 -6.23 -8.36
C ILE A 267 -5.01 -5.03 -9.29
N TYR A 268 -6.23 -4.61 -9.60
CA TYR A 268 -6.52 -3.35 -10.29
C TYR A 268 -6.81 -2.31 -9.22
N ALA A 269 -5.99 -1.27 -9.14
CA ALA A 269 -6.05 -0.32 -8.04
C ALA A 269 -6.21 1.12 -8.54
N ASN A 270 -7.26 1.80 -8.07
CA ASN A 270 -7.35 3.24 -8.21
C ASN A 270 -6.25 3.94 -7.38
N THR A 271 -5.84 5.11 -7.82
CA THR A 271 -4.94 5.98 -7.04
C THR A 271 -5.63 7.31 -6.72
N TYR A 272 -5.52 7.76 -5.48
CA TYR A 272 -6.05 9.06 -5.08
C TYR A 272 -5.10 10.18 -5.51
N GLN A 273 -5.28 10.68 -6.73
CA GLN A 273 -4.48 11.75 -7.34
C GLN A 273 -5.38 12.68 -8.15
N PHE A 274 -5.46 13.96 -7.76
CA PHE A 274 -6.39 14.92 -8.39
C PHE A 274 -6.17 15.18 -9.89
N ASN A 275 -4.96 14.96 -10.40
CA ASN A 275 -4.62 15.29 -11.79
C ASN A 275 -4.36 14.06 -12.66
N LYS A 276 -4.64 12.84 -12.14
CA LYS A 276 -4.35 11.59 -12.86
C LYS A 276 -5.39 10.54 -12.50
N ASP A 277 -6.33 10.33 -13.39
CA ASP A 277 -7.32 9.26 -13.26
C ASP A 277 -6.74 7.96 -13.83
N VAL A 278 -5.89 7.30 -13.03
CA VAL A 278 -5.19 6.08 -13.44
C VAL A 278 -5.56 4.89 -12.57
N VAL A 279 -5.56 3.72 -13.18
CA VAL A 279 -5.63 2.43 -12.49
C VAL A 279 -4.31 1.69 -12.70
N LEU A 280 -3.75 1.17 -11.62
CA LEU A 280 -2.56 0.35 -11.63
C LEU A 280 -2.95 -1.13 -11.79
N VAL A 281 -2.19 -1.87 -12.59
CA VAL A 281 -2.28 -3.33 -12.69
C VAL A 281 -1.09 -3.90 -11.92
N ILE A 282 -1.37 -4.49 -10.76
CA ILE A 282 -0.38 -4.89 -9.77
C ILE A 282 -0.34 -6.42 -9.68
N ASN A 283 0.85 -6.99 -9.64
CA ASN A 283 1.00 -8.41 -9.34
C ASN A 283 0.69 -8.67 -7.86
N LYS A 284 -0.32 -9.47 -7.59
CA LYS A 284 -0.84 -9.77 -6.25
C LYS A 284 0.22 -10.41 -5.31
N LEU A 285 1.16 -11.17 -5.86
CA LEU A 285 2.16 -11.90 -5.07
C LEU A 285 3.39 -11.05 -4.74
N THR A 286 3.76 -10.15 -5.63
CA THR A 286 5.04 -9.43 -5.51
C THR A 286 4.89 -7.95 -5.17
N GLY A 287 3.75 -7.34 -5.48
CA GLY A 287 3.53 -5.90 -5.37
C GLY A 287 4.12 -5.10 -6.55
N SER A 288 4.66 -5.76 -7.58
CA SER A 288 5.13 -5.05 -8.77
C SER A 288 3.97 -4.41 -9.54
N VAL A 289 4.15 -3.16 -9.95
CA VAL A 289 3.24 -2.51 -10.90
C VAL A 289 3.61 -2.99 -12.30
N ASP A 290 2.82 -3.89 -12.86
CA ASP A 290 3.06 -4.49 -14.17
C ASP A 290 2.46 -3.64 -15.29
N GLY A 291 1.46 -2.80 -14.96
CA GLY A 291 0.81 -1.95 -15.95
C GLY A 291 0.11 -0.74 -15.36
N ILE A 292 -0.19 0.21 -16.24
CA ILE A 292 -0.91 1.45 -15.95
C ILE A 292 -1.98 1.63 -17.02
N ILE A 293 -3.22 1.92 -16.61
CA ILE A 293 -4.33 2.27 -17.47
C ILE A 293 -4.66 3.73 -17.20
N ASP A 294 -4.59 4.59 -18.20
CA ASP A 294 -4.96 6.00 -18.08
C ASP A 294 -6.43 6.20 -18.49
N PHE A 295 -7.27 6.50 -17.52
CA PHE A 295 -8.69 6.79 -17.69
C PHE A 295 -9.01 8.29 -17.73
N GLY A 296 -8.01 9.17 -17.82
CA GLY A 296 -8.21 10.62 -17.79
C GLY A 296 -9.25 11.15 -18.79
N ASN A 297 -9.41 10.49 -19.93
CA ASN A 297 -10.42 10.84 -20.91
C ASN A 297 -11.87 10.59 -20.45
N LEU A 298 -12.11 9.69 -19.48
CA LEU A 298 -13.47 9.43 -18.96
C LEU A 298 -14.02 10.63 -18.20
N ARG A 299 -13.17 11.35 -17.45
CA ARG A 299 -13.56 12.59 -16.73
C ARG A 299 -14.24 13.62 -17.63
N ASN A 300 -13.81 13.71 -18.89
CA ASN A 300 -14.40 14.64 -19.85
C ASN A 300 -15.77 14.19 -20.41
N LYS A 301 -16.16 12.94 -20.15
CA LYS A 301 -17.42 12.34 -20.60
C LYS A 301 -18.53 12.36 -19.55
N VAL A 302 -18.22 12.79 -18.32
CA VAL A 302 -19.18 12.97 -17.24
C VAL A 302 -19.59 14.43 -17.10
N LYS A 303 -20.74 14.66 -16.44
CA LYS A 303 -21.24 16.01 -16.18
C LYS A 303 -20.24 16.82 -15.37
N GLN A 304 -19.82 17.96 -15.90
CA GLN A 304 -18.89 18.87 -15.23
C GLN A 304 -19.64 19.71 -14.19
N HIS A 305 -19.11 19.77 -12.97
CA HIS A 305 -19.64 20.56 -11.86
C HIS A 305 -18.57 20.82 -10.79
N ASN A 306 -18.79 21.79 -9.92
CA ASN A 306 -17.79 22.25 -8.94
C ASN A 306 -17.33 21.19 -7.92
N ASN A 307 -18.14 20.16 -7.70
CA ASN A 307 -17.84 19.08 -6.75
C ASN A 307 -17.37 17.79 -7.42
N LEU A 308 -17.09 17.81 -8.73
CA LEU A 308 -16.57 16.66 -9.45
C LEU A 308 -15.21 16.28 -8.88
N ASP A 309 -15.05 15.02 -8.47
CA ASP A 309 -13.83 14.55 -7.80
C ASP A 309 -13.17 13.41 -8.59
N VAL A 310 -12.18 12.75 -8.02
CA VAL A 310 -11.31 11.79 -8.69
C VAL A 310 -12.05 10.53 -9.14
N LEU A 311 -11.48 9.87 -10.14
CA LEU A 311 -11.81 8.48 -10.48
C LEU A 311 -11.64 7.61 -9.25
N ASN A 312 -12.68 6.90 -8.87
CA ASN A 312 -12.67 5.93 -7.78
C ASN A 312 -13.85 4.98 -7.91
N GLY A 313 -13.58 3.70 -7.99
CA GLY A 313 -14.53 2.63 -8.20
C GLY A 313 -14.18 1.83 -9.45
N ILE A 314 -13.77 0.58 -9.25
CA ILE A 314 -13.49 -0.39 -10.28
C ILE A 314 -14.08 -1.74 -9.88
N ALA A 315 -14.91 -2.32 -10.72
CA ALA A 315 -15.53 -3.62 -10.50
C ALA A 315 -15.47 -4.49 -11.75
N PHE A 316 -15.18 -5.78 -11.59
CA PHE A 316 -15.13 -6.72 -12.72
C PHE A 316 -16.39 -7.55 -12.81
N ASN A 317 -17.07 -7.48 -13.95
CA ASN A 317 -18.19 -8.37 -14.23
C ASN A 317 -17.68 -9.63 -14.94
N LYS A 318 -17.57 -10.72 -14.20
CA LYS A 318 -17.06 -12.00 -14.71
C LYS A 318 -17.88 -12.54 -15.88
N LYS A 319 -19.21 -12.38 -15.89
CA LYS A 319 -20.09 -12.88 -16.94
C LYS A 319 -19.87 -12.14 -18.26
N ARG A 320 -19.57 -10.83 -18.19
CA ARG A 320 -19.36 -9.97 -19.37
C ARG A 320 -17.89 -9.86 -19.76
N ASN A 321 -16.99 -10.31 -18.89
CA ASN A 321 -15.55 -10.16 -19.02
C ASN A 321 -15.16 -8.69 -19.30
N SER A 322 -15.67 -7.79 -18.47
CA SER A 322 -15.51 -6.35 -18.60
C SER A 322 -15.41 -5.67 -17.24
N PHE A 323 -14.78 -4.51 -17.21
CA PHE A 323 -14.67 -3.68 -16.01
C PHE A 323 -15.70 -2.55 -16.04
N PHE A 324 -16.17 -2.17 -14.87
CA PHE A 324 -17.05 -1.04 -14.64
C PHE A 324 -16.30 0.00 -13.84
N ILE A 325 -16.22 1.21 -14.38
CA ILE A 325 -15.37 2.30 -13.87
C ILE A 325 -16.27 3.52 -13.59
N THR A 326 -16.10 4.13 -12.42
CA THR A 326 -16.75 5.39 -12.09
C THR A 326 -15.81 6.30 -11.31
N GLY A 327 -16.32 7.39 -10.77
CA GLY A 327 -15.60 8.32 -9.90
C GLY A 327 -16.51 8.95 -8.85
N LYS A 328 -15.89 9.59 -7.88
CA LYS A 328 -16.58 10.32 -6.83
C LYS A 328 -17.39 11.47 -7.44
N ARG A 329 -18.72 11.43 -7.23
CA ARG A 329 -19.67 12.39 -7.80
C ARG A 329 -19.71 12.40 -9.33
N TRP A 330 -19.44 11.29 -9.97
CA TRP A 330 -19.65 11.11 -11.39
C TRP A 330 -21.11 10.71 -11.66
N ASP A 331 -21.68 11.18 -12.78
CA ASP A 331 -23.04 10.87 -13.20
C ASP A 331 -23.12 9.63 -14.12
N LYS A 332 -21.98 8.94 -14.33
CA LYS A 332 -21.89 7.76 -15.17
C LYS A 332 -20.99 6.68 -14.58
N ILE A 333 -21.36 5.45 -14.89
CA ILE A 333 -20.48 4.27 -14.81
C ILE A 333 -20.15 3.85 -16.24
N PHE A 334 -18.89 3.65 -16.55
CA PHE A 334 -18.41 3.19 -17.85
C PHE A 334 -18.10 1.70 -17.80
N GLU A 335 -18.66 0.92 -18.73
CA GLU A 335 -18.23 -0.45 -18.96
C GLU A 335 -17.12 -0.45 -20.00
N VAL A 336 -15.96 -1.05 -19.65
CA VAL A 336 -14.76 -1.03 -20.49
C VAL A 336 -14.15 -2.41 -20.63
N LYS A 337 -13.50 -2.64 -21.77
CA LYS A 337 -12.54 -3.73 -21.97
C LYS A 337 -11.14 -3.17 -21.90
N ILE A 338 -10.28 -3.76 -21.06
CA ILE A 338 -8.87 -3.40 -20.96
C ILE A 338 -8.10 -4.18 -22.02
N ILE A 339 -7.23 -3.49 -22.75
CA ILE A 339 -6.43 -4.01 -23.85
C ILE A 339 -4.96 -3.87 -23.45
N LYS A 340 -4.25 -4.99 -23.40
CA LYS A 340 -2.80 -4.99 -23.23
C LYS A 340 -2.17 -4.70 -24.59
N ASN A 341 -1.43 -3.60 -24.66
CA ASN A 341 -0.70 -3.18 -25.86
C ASN A 341 0.55 -4.03 -26.11
#